data_e0d81135d6ee5dfce26f14b290b03a10
#
_entry.id   e0d81135d6ee5dfce26f14b290b03a10
#
_cell.length_a   1.000
_cell.length_b   1.000
_cell.length_c   1.000
_cell.angle_alpha   90.00
_cell.angle_beta   90.00
_cell.angle_gamma   90.00
#
_symmetry.space_group_name_H-M   'P 1'
#
loop_
_entity.id
_entity.type
_entity.pdbx_description
1 polymer ?
#
loop_
_entity_poly.entity_id
_entity_poly.type
_entity_poly.pdbx_seq_one_letter_code
_entity_poly.pdbx_strand_id
1 'polypeptide(L)'
;MLKKNKQLCPICNESIEKKGIKNFNLNDTAVTDSRITKNGTMIRRRRMCSCGSSSRFTTYERIHRPELTVIKRNGQIIPFNKERIFQSVKIALNGCIDQEKKTEQISNEVNEKIQDIGKDSVPTKKIGEFILKALKERDKIGYVRFYGVFNKVNDPKEYKRIVDTLH
;
A
#
# COMPACT_ATOMS: atom_id res chain seq x y z
N MET A 1 35.69 -23.05 13.35
CA MET A 1 34.43 -23.00 14.12
C MET A 1 33.46 -22.04 13.41
N LEU A 2 32.50 -22.57 12.66
CA LEU A 2 31.45 -21.77 12.01
C LEU A 2 30.51 -21.20 13.10
N LYS A 3 30.42 -19.87 13.21
CA LYS A 3 29.46 -19.22 14.08
C LYS A 3 28.07 -19.62 13.60
N LYS A 4 27.35 -20.44 14.37
CA LYS A 4 25.92 -20.70 14.12
C LYS A 4 25.20 -19.36 14.11
N ASN A 5 24.67 -18.94 12.94
CA ASN A 5 23.80 -17.79 12.85
C ASN A 5 22.55 -18.05 13.71
N LYS A 6 22.44 -17.39 14.85
CA LYS A 6 21.26 -17.47 15.71
C LYS A 6 20.08 -16.91 14.91
N GLN A 7 19.11 -17.75 14.62
CA GLN A 7 17.88 -17.31 13.97
C GLN A 7 17.06 -16.52 14.99
N LEU A 8 16.86 -15.25 14.71
CA LEU A 8 16.08 -14.34 15.55
C LEU A 8 14.59 -14.36 15.14
N CYS A 9 13.71 -14.20 16.12
CA CYS A 9 12.29 -13.99 15.83
C CYS A 9 12.12 -12.64 15.11
N PRO A 10 11.53 -12.59 13.92
CA PRO A 10 11.38 -11.36 13.14
C PRO A 10 10.47 -10.32 13.80
N ILE A 11 9.79 -10.68 14.89
CA ILE A 11 8.84 -9.81 15.58
C ILE A 11 9.42 -9.20 16.85
N CYS A 12 10.14 -10.00 17.64
CA CYS A 12 10.67 -9.56 18.94
C CYS A 12 12.20 -9.53 19.01
N ASN A 13 12.89 -9.92 17.93
CA ASN A 13 14.35 -10.03 17.84
C ASN A 13 15.00 -10.93 18.90
N GLU A 14 14.22 -11.76 19.61
CA GLU A 14 14.76 -12.73 20.54
C GLU A 14 15.15 -14.04 19.85
N SER A 15 16.16 -14.74 20.40
CA SER A 15 16.62 -16.00 19.84
C SER A 15 15.54 -17.07 19.93
N ILE A 16 15.21 -17.67 18.78
CA ILE A 16 14.20 -18.73 18.65
C ILE A 16 14.71 -20.06 19.25
N GLU A 17 16.03 -20.24 19.39
CA GLU A 17 16.65 -21.47 19.85
C GLU A 17 16.27 -21.90 21.27
N LYS A 18 15.84 -20.96 22.12
CA LYS A 18 15.48 -21.24 23.53
C LYS A 18 14.23 -22.13 23.70
N LYS A 19 13.44 -22.37 22.65
CA LYS A 19 12.16 -23.13 22.72
C LYS A 19 12.00 -24.24 21.67
N GLY A 20 13.07 -24.68 21.03
CA GLY A 20 12.99 -25.77 20.04
C GLY A 20 12.31 -25.40 18.73
N ILE A 21 11.99 -24.13 18.51
CA ILE A 21 11.39 -23.65 17.26
C ILE A 21 12.52 -23.47 16.25
N LYS A 22 12.57 -24.32 15.24
CA LYS A 22 13.61 -24.28 14.20
C LYS A 22 13.42 -23.15 13.19
N ASN A 23 12.15 -22.78 12.89
CA ASN A 23 11.79 -21.71 11.95
C ASN A 23 10.59 -20.94 12.50
N PHE A 24 10.58 -19.61 12.33
CA PHE A 24 9.39 -18.82 12.64
C PHE A 24 8.30 -19.09 11.60
N ASN A 25 7.13 -19.52 12.09
CA ASN A 25 5.95 -19.64 11.27
C ASN A 25 4.82 -18.81 11.90
N LEU A 26 4.13 -18.01 11.09
CA LEU A 26 3.02 -17.21 11.55
C LEU A 26 1.88 -18.07 12.13
N ASN A 27 1.74 -19.32 11.65
CA ASN A 27 0.74 -20.27 12.14
C ASN A 27 1.01 -20.74 13.58
N ASP A 28 2.28 -20.66 14.03
CA ASP A 28 2.67 -21.06 15.39
C ASP A 28 2.41 -19.97 16.43
N THR A 29 1.83 -18.82 16.00
CA THR A 29 1.50 -17.72 16.89
C THR A 29 0.06 -17.82 17.39
N ALA A 30 -0.17 -17.56 18.68
CA ALA A 30 -1.52 -17.58 19.25
C ALA A 30 -2.32 -16.34 18.83
N VAL A 31 -3.52 -16.54 18.30
CA VAL A 31 -4.47 -15.45 18.05
C VAL A 31 -5.22 -15.15 19.35
N THR A 32 -5.08 -13.95 19.88
CA THR A 32 -5.72 -13.52 21.12
C THR A 32 -7.00 -12.72 20.89
N ASP A 33 -7.16 -12.11 19.73
CA ASP A 33 -8.35 -11.35 19.35
C ASP A 33 -8.49 -11.34 17.81
N SER A 34 -9.73 -11.46 17.31
CA SER A 34 -10.03 -11.44 15.89
C SER A 34 -11.26 -10.59 15.64
N ARG A 35 -11.17 -9.56 14.81
CA ARG A 35 -12.29 -8.66 14.51
C ARG A 35 -12.31 -8.30 13.04
N ILE A 36 -13.50 -8.22 12.48
CA ILE A 36 -13.73 -7.65 11.16
C ILE A 36 -13.53 -6.13 11.24
N THR A 37 -12.83 -5.55 10.27
CA THR A 37 -12.68 -4.09 10.19
C THR A 37 -14.00 -3.40 9.85
N LYS A 38 -14.11 -2.09 10.15
CA LYS A 38 -15.36 -1.31 9.98
C LYS A 38 -15.96 -1.38 8.57
N ASN A 39 -15.11 -1.56 7.55
CA ASN A 39 -15.56 -1.69 6.15
C ASN A 39 -15.82 -3.15 5.70
N GLY A 40 -15.67 -4.13 6.59
CA GLY A 40 -15.96 -5.54 6.28
C GLY A 40 -14.97 -6.24 5.34
N THR A 41 -13.89 -5.55 4.91
CA THR A 41 -12.98 -6.06 3.86
C THR A 41 -11.73 -6.77 4.38
N MET A 42 -11.48 -6.67 5.69
CA MET A 42 -10.30 -7.25 6.33
C MET A 42 -10.65 -7.86 7.68
N ILE A 43 -9.90 -8.88 8.08
CA ILE A 43 -9.87 -9.41 9.44
C ILE A 43 -8.60 -8.92 10.12
N ARG A 44 -8.75 -8.16 11.19
CA ARG A 44 -7.67 -7.77 12.08
C ARG A 44 -7.50 -8.83 13.15
N ARG A 45 -6.30 -9.41 13.26
CA ARG A 45 -5.97 -10.37 14.31
C ARG A 45 -4.87 -9.84 15.22
N ARG A 46 -5.12 -9.82 16.51
CA ARG A 46 -4.06 -9.66 17.51
C ARG A 46 -3.45 -11.02 17.77
N ARG A 47 -2.14 -11.07 17.70
CA ARG A 47 -1.37 -12.30 17.89
C ARG A 47 -0.34 -12.10 18.99
N MET A 48 0.01 -13.19 19.64
CA MET A 48 1.09 -13.25 20.61
C MET A 48 2.18 -14.16 20.07
N CYS A 49 3.44 -13.72 20.18
CA CYS A 49 4.57 -14.49 19.71
C CYS A 49 4.76 -15.71 20.59
N SER A 50 4.92 -16.89 19.97
CA SER A 50 5.19 -18.17 20.66
C SER A 50 6.64 -18.31 21.12
N CYS A 51 7.53 -17.37 20.76
CA CYS A 51 8.94 -17.36 21.18
C CYS A 51 9.16 -17.09 22.68
N GLY A 52 8.11 -16.83 23.43
CA GLY A 52 8.14 -16.67 24.89
C GLY A 52 8.37 -15.25 25.40
N SER A 53 8.60 -14.29 24.51
CA SER A 53 8.73 -12.88 24.89
C SER A 53 7.40 -12.21 25.25
N SER A 54 6.26 -12.90 25.08
CA SER A 54 4.91 -12.34 25.23
C SER A 54 4.66 -11.11 24.33
N SER A 55 5.51 -10.87 23.36
CA SER A 55 5.36 -9.75 22.42
C SER A 55 4.09 -9.91 21.61
N ARG A 56 3.30 -8.84 21.58
CA ARG A 56 2.03 -8.79 20.84
C ARG A 56 2.22 -8.02 19.54
N PHE A 57 1.63 -8.54 18.48
CA PHE A 57 1.60 -7.88 17.17
C PHE A 57 0.23 -8.02 16.52
N THR A 58 0.00 -7.25 15.49
CA THR A 58 -1.26 -7.27 14.75
C THR A 58 -1.01 -7.70 13.31
N THR A 59 -1.82 -8.64 12.82
CA THR A 59 -1.86 -9.00 11.41
C THR A 59 -3.21 -8.61 10.82
N TYR A 60 -3.20 -8.32 9.52
CA TYR A 60 -4.41 -8.11 8.74
C TYR A 60 -4.50 -9.17 7.66
N GLU A 61 -5.61 -9.88 7.63
CA GLU A 61 -5.95 -10.78 6.54
C GLU A 61 -6.87 -10.03 5.59
N ARG A 62 -6.51 -10.05 4.32
CA ARG A 62 -7.28 -9.42 3.23
C ARG A 62 -7.60 -10.48 2.19
N ILE A 63 -8.75 -10.34 1.54
CA ILE A 63 -9.06 -11.17 0.38
C ILE A 63 -8.05 -10.81 -0.71
N HIS A 64 -7.24 -11.78 -1.12
CA HIS A 64 -6.39 -11.64 -2.31
C HIS A 64 -7.27 -11.82 -3.55
N ARG A 65 -7.29 -10.81 -4.42
CA ARG A 65 -8.06 -10.83 -5.68
C ARG A 65 -7.08 -10.85 -6.86
N PRO A 66 -6.59 -12.02 -7.27
CA PRO A 66 -5.65 -12.12 -8.38
C PRO A 66 -6.26 -11.66 -9.72
N GLU A 67 -7.58 -11.70 -9.82
CA GLU A 67 -8.35 -11.37 -11.03
C GLU A 67 -8.86 -9.92 -11.06
N LEU A 68 -8.38 -9.06 -10.14
CA LEU A 68 -8.76 -7.64 -10.17
C LEU A 68 -8.44 -7.03 -11.53
N THR A 69 -9.44 -6.40 -12.13
CA THR A 69 -9.31 -5.76 -13.45
C THR A 69 -9.49 -4.26 -13.37
N VAL A 70 -9.02 -3.56 -14.40
CA VAL A 70 -9.15 -2.11 -14.55
C VAL A 70 -9.97 -1.80 -15.81
N ILE A 71 -11.01 -1.00 -15.63
CA ILE A 71 -11.82 -0.50 -16.74
C ILE A 71 -11.21 0.83 -17.21
N LYS A 72 -10.69 0.86 -18.43
CA LYS A 72 -10.17 2.07 -19.04
C LYS A 72 -11.28 3.03 -19.47
N ARG A 73 -10.93 4.30 -19.75
CA ARG A 73 -11.87 5.33 -20.26
C ARG A 73 -12.57 4.95 -21.56
N ASN A 74 -11.95 4.12 -22.40
CA ASN A 74 -12.51 3.61 -23.63
C ASN A 74 -13.33 2.32 -23.47
N GLY A 75 -13.59 1.88 -22.22
CA GLY A 75 -14.34 0.66 -21.92
C GLY A 75 -13.49 -0.63 -21.93
N GLN A 76 -12.25 -0.60 -22.37
CA GLN A 76 -11.38 -1.77 -22.37
C GLN A 76 -11.09 -2.25 -20.96
N ILE A 77 -11.20 -3.55 -20.71
CA ILE A 77 -10.89 -4.21 -19.43
C ILE A 77 -9.50 -4.83 -19.54
N ILE A 78 -8.64 -4.52 -18.60
CA ILE A 78 -7.27 -5.07 -18.52
C ILE A 78 -6.98 -5.58 -17.12
N PRO A 79 -6.07 -6.54 -16.94
CA PRO A 79 -5.64 -6.95 -15.60
C PRO A 79 -5.06 -5.77 -14.81
N PHE A 80 -5.37 -5.74 -13.51
CA PHE A 80 -4.76 -4.77 -12.61
C PHE A 80 -3.27 -5.04 -12.45
N ASN A 81 -2.46 -3.99 -12.53
CA ASN A 81 -1.02 -4.08 -12.33
C ASN A 81 -0.57 -2.93 -11.41
N LYS A 82 -0.12 -3.29 -10.21
CA LYS A 82 0.40 -2.33 -9.20
C LYS A 82 1.61 -1.53 -9.70
N GLU A 83 2.42 -2.14 -10.57
CA GLU A 83 3.60 -1.49 -11.13
C GLU A 83 3.22 -0.25 -11.96
N ARG A 84 2.08 -0.25 -12.63
CA ARG A 84 1.59 0.92 -13.36
C ARG A 84 1.28 2.11 -12.45
N ILE A 85 0.79 1.83 -11.24
CA ILE A 85 0.57 2.88 -10.23
C ILE A 85 1.92 3.43 -9.80
N PHE A 86 2.87 2.56 -9.45
CA PHE A 86 4.22 2.93 -9.04
C PHE A 86 4.89 3.83 -10.09
N GLN A 87 4.90 3.43 -11.35
CA GLN A 87 5.50 4.20 -12.44
C GLN A 87 4.79 5.55 -12.65
N SER A 88 3.47 5.60 -12.56
CA SER A 88 2.71 6.84 -12.70
C SER A 88 3.04 7.84 -11.58
N VAL A 89 3.15 7.37 -10.35
CA VAL A 89 3.54 8.19 -9.20
C VAL A 89 5.00 8.63 -9.30
N LYS A 90 5.90 7.71 -9.69
CA LYS A 90 7.33 8.00 -9.89
C LYS A 90 7.56 9.11 -10.92
N ILE A 91 6.84 9.07 -12.03
CA ILE A 91 6.91 10.11 -13.07
C ILE A 91 6.42 11.47 -12.52
N ALA A 92 5.31 11.47 -11.77
CA ALA A 92 4.79 12.71 -11.19
C ALA A 92 5.76 13.33 -10.17
N LEU A 93 6.47 12.52 -9.41
CA LEU A 93 7.44 12.93 -8.38
C LEU A 93 8.86 13.14 -8.92
N ASN A 94 9.08 13.03 -10.22
CA ASN A 94 10.43 13.14 -10.79
C ASN A 94 11.11 14.45 -10.38
N GLY A 95 12.29 14.33 -9.75
CA GLY A 95 13.07 15.47 -9.23
C GLY A 95 12.50 16.12 -7.97
N CYS A 96 11.49 15.54 -7.31
CA CYS A 96 11.02 15.97 -5.99
C CYS A 96 11.90 15.40 -4.87
N ILE A 97 11.94 16.08 -3.73
CA ILE A 97 12.65 15.62 -2.53
C ILE A 97 12.03 14.29 -2.04
N ASP A 98 12.87 13.34 -1.65
CA ASP A 98 12.46 12.00 -1.19
C ASP A 98 11.60 11.22 -2.21
N GLN A 99 11.87 11.40 -3.50
CA GLN A 99 11.11 10.82 -4.59
C GLN A 99 10.82 9.31 -4.39
N GLU A 100 11.84 8.51 -4.11
CA GLU A 100 11.70 7.05 -3.98
C GLU A 100 10.81 6.67 -2.82
N LYS A 101 11.07 7.24 -1.64
CA LYS A 101 10.29 7.00 -0.42
C LYS A 101 8.82 7.39 -0.58
N LYS A 102 8.57 8.59 -1.13
CA LYS A 102 7.21 9.07 -1.40
C LYS A 102 6.49 8.19 -2.44
N THR A 103 7.21 7.77 -3.50
CA THR A 103 6.65 6.89 -4.53
C THR A 103 6.17 5.58 -3.92
N GLU A 104 7.00 4.94 -3.11
CA GLU A 104 6.65 3.69 -2.45
C GLU A 104 5.45 3.85 -1.51
N GLN A 105 5.47 4.86 -0.65
CA GLN A 105 4.39 5.13 0.30
C GLN A 105 3.05 5.39 -0.40
N ILE A 106 3.04 6.26 -1.40
CA ILE A 106 1.83 6.61 -2.15
C ILE A 106 1.30 5.40 -2.92
N SER A 107 2.19 4.66 -3.58
CA SER A 107 1.80 3.48 -4.37
C SER A 107 1.21 2.38 -3.50
N ASN A 108 1.78 2.13 -2.34
CA ASN A 108 1.27 1.16 -1.39
C ASN A 108 -0.10 1.58 -0.84
N GLU A 109 -0.26 2.84 -0.42
CA GLU A 109 -1.53 3.37 0.05
C GLU A 109 -2.64 3.29 -1.00
N VAL A 110 -2.33 3.67 -2.24
CA VAL A 110 -3.29 3.60 -3.35
C VAL A 110 -3.67 2.15 -3.63
N ASN A 111 -2.69 1.24 -3.65
CA ASN A 111 -2.95 -0.19 -3.84
C ASN A 111 -3.86 -0.74 -2.73
N GLU A 112 -3.62 -0.39 -1.47
CA GLU A 112 -4.49 -0.77 -0.35
C GLU A 112 -5.92 -0.29 -0.53
N LYS A 113 -6.11 1.00 -0.88
CA LYS A 113 -7.43 1.58 -1.13
C LYS A 113 -8.18 0.89 -2.28
N ILE A 114 -7.45 0.45 -3.32
CA ILE A 114 -8.04 -0.29 -4.44
C ILE A 114 -8.50 -1.68 -3.99
N GLN A 115 -7.69 -2.39 -3.21
CA GLN A 115 -8.08 -3.70 -2.67
C GLN A 115 -9.28 -3.59 -1.73
N ASP A 116 -9.35 -2.52 -0.93
CA ASP A 116 -10.43 -2.27 0.03
C ASP A 116 -11.79 -1.96 -0.63
N ILE A 117 -11.84 -1.58 -1.92
CA ILE A 117 -13.10 -1.39 -2.65
C ILE A 117 -13.94 -2.68 -2.68
N GLY A 118 -13.29 -3.83 -2.64
CA GLY A 118 -13.99 -5.11 -2.59
C GLY A 118 -14.66 -5.52 -3.92
N LYS A 119 -14.39 -4.86 -5.04
CA LYS A 119 -14.93 -5.17 -6.38
C LYS A 119 -13.89 -5.87 -7.24
N ASP A 120 -14.34 -6.68 -8.18
CA ASP A 120 -13.47 -7.39 -9.12
C ASP A 120 -12.96 -6.49 -10.27
N SER A 121 -13.55 -5.30 -10.41
CA SER A 121 -13.13 -4.31 -11.39
C SER A 121 -13.17 -2.88 -10.83
N VAL A 122 -12.17 -2.07 -11.20
CA VAL A 122 -12.03 -0.68 -10.75
C VAL A 122 -11.81 0.24 -11.96
N PRO A 123 -12.59 1.32 -12.11
CA PRO A 123 -12.35 2.30 -13.17
C PRO A 123 -11.01 3.02 -13.01
N THR A 124 -10.28 3.23 -14.12
CA THR A 124 -9.03 4.03 -14.13
C THR A 124 -9.22 5.41 -13.49
N LYS A 125 -10.40 6.02 -13.68
CA LYS A 125 -10.75 7.31 -13.06
C LYS A 125 -10.62 7.24 -11.54
N LYS A 126 -11.16 6.17 -10.92
CA LYS A 126 -11.11 5.98 -9.47
C LYS A 126 -9.68 5.80 -8.93
N ILE A 127 -8.86 5.06 -9.67
CA ILE A 127 -7.43 4.91 -9.35
C ILE A 127 -6.73 6.27 -9.38
N GLY A 128 -6.98 7.08 -10.44
CA GLY A 128 -6.41 8.42 -10.54
C GLY A 128 -6.85 9.37 -9.42
N GLU A 129 -8.11 9.29 -8.98
CA GLU A 129 -8.60 10.06 -7.83
C GLU A 129 -7.85 9.70 -6.53
N PHE A 130 -7.55 8.42 -6.31
CA PHE A 130 -6.78 7.99 -5.14
C PHE A 130 -5.33 8.50 -5.20
N ILE A 131 -4.70 8.44 -6.38
CA ILE A 131 -3.35 8.99 -6.58
C ILE A 131 -3.34 10.50 -6.32
N LEU A 132 -4.29 11.24 -6.89
CA LEU A 132 -4.42 12.69 -6.69
C LEU A 132 -4.57 13.02 -5.21
N LYS A 133 -5.43 12.32 -4.48
CA LYS A 133 -5.62 12.55 -3.06
C LYS A 133 -4.33 12.34 -2.27
N ALA A 134 -3.63 11.24 -2.51
CA ALA A 134 -2.40 10.92 -1.81
C ALA A 134 -1.24 11.88 -2.15
N LEU A 135 -1.14 12.33 -3.41
CA LEU A 135 -0.17 13.34 -3.83
C LEU A 135 -0.46 14.70 -3.21
N LYS A 136 -1.73 15.14 -3.17
CA LYS A 136 -2.13 16.42 -2.58
C LYS A 136 -1.66 16.58 -1.13
N GLU A 137 -1.70 15.49 -0.36
CA GLU A 137 -1.31 15.46 1.04
C GLU A 137 0.22 15.43 1.24
N ARG A 138 0.99 14.85 0.28
CA ARG A 138 2.43 14.60 0.46
C ARG A 138 3.35 15.42 -0.42
N ASP A 139 2.91 15.80 -1.61
CA ASP A 139 3.74 16.55 -2.56
C ASP A 139 2.89 17.35 -3.54
N LYS A 140 2.76 18.62 -3.27
CA LYS A 140 1.95 19.54 -4.07
C LYS A 140 2.44 19.68 -5.51
N ILE A 141 3.74 19.56 -5.76
CA ILE A 141 4.32 19.62 -7.12
C ILE A 141 3.96 18.36 -7.90
N GLY A 142 4.15 17.19 -7.29
CA GLY A 142 3.70 15.90 -7.86
C GLY A 142 2.20 15.89 -8.15
N TYR A 143 1.40 16.48 -7.26
CA TYR A 143 -0.04 16.64 -7.48
C TYR A 143 -0.36 17.44 -8.73
N VAL A 144 0.24 18.63 -8.90
CA VAL A 144 -0.01 19.50 -10.07
C VAL A 144 0.38 18.80 -11.37
N ARG A 145 1.53 18.13 -11.40
CA ARG A 145 2.01 17.39 -12.58
C ARG A 145 1.06 16.24 -12.92
N PHE A 146 0.69 15.43 -11.93
CA PHE A 146 -0.21 14.30 -12.16
C PHE A 146 -1.61 14.78 -12.56
N TYR A 147 -2.12 15.85 -11.94
CA TYR A 147 -3.41 16.44 -12.27
C TYR A 147 -3.48 16.87 -13.74
N GLY A 148 -2.46 17.57 -14.21
CA GLY A 148 -2.39 18.05 -15.59
C GLY A 148 -2.49 16.91 -16.61
N VAL A 149 -1.70 15.85 -16.42
CA VAL A 149 -1.73 14.69 -17.30
C VAL A 149 -3.05 13.90 -17.20
N PHE A 150 -3.51 13.67 -15.96
CA PHE A 150 -4.71 12.88 -15.70
C PHE A 150 -5.97 13.53 -16.26
N ASN A 151 -6.11 14.84 -16.15
CA ASN A 151 -7.26 15.62 -16.64
C ASN A 151 -7.04 16.20 -18.05
N LYS A 152 -5.87 15.97 -18.66
CA LYS A 152 -5.52 16.51 -19.98
C LYS A 152 -5.61 18.03 -20.03
N VAL A 153 -5.08 18.69 -19.00
CA VAL A 153 -5.06 20.15 -18.91
C VAL A 153 -4.16 20.72 -20.01
N ASN A 154 -4.72 21.57 -20.86
CA ASN A 154 -4.02 22.20 -21.99
C ASN A 154 -3.95 23.75 -21.84
N ASP A 155 -4.67 24.33 -20.87
CA ASP A 155 -4.70 25.78 -20.64
C ASP A 155 -3.85 26.15 -19.43
N PRO A 156 -2.82 27.03 -19.59
CA PRO A 156 -2.02 27.52 -18.46
C PRO A 156 -2.85 28.19 -17.36
N LYS A 157 -4.00 28.78 -17.69
CA LYS A 157 -4.89 29.39 -16.68
C LYS A 157 -5.48 28.35 -15.74
N GLU A 158 -5.72 27.15 -16.23
CA GLU A 158 -6.22 26.05 -15.39
C GLU A 158 -5.14 25.59 -14.42
N TYR A 159 -3.86 25.51 -14.86
CA TYR A 159 -2.74 25.22 -13.94
C TYR A 159 -2.62 26.27 -12.84
N LYS A 160 -2.77 27.55 -13.17
CA LYS A 160 -2.77 28.64 -12.16
C LYS A 160 -3.87 28.40 -11.13
N ARG A 161 -5.11 28.15 -11.56
CA ARG A 161 -6.24 27.87 -10.65
C ARG A 161 -5.96 26.69 -9.73
N ILE A 162 -5.35 25.61 -10.25
CA ILE A 162 -5.01 24.43 -9.45
C ILE A 162 -3.99 24.80 -8.37
N VAL A 163 -2.95 25.54 -8.73
CA VAL A 163 -1.92 26.01 -7.78
C VAL A 163 -2.54 26.88 -6.71
N ASP A 164 -3.42 27.80 -7.08
CA ASP A 164 -4.12 28.69 -6.14
C ASP A 164 -4.99 27.92 -5.11
N THR A 165 -5.47 26.71 -5.45
CA THR A 165 -6.22 25.84 -4.52
C THR A 165 -5.37 25.04 -3.55
N LEU A 166 -4.03 25.11 -3.66
CA LEU A 166 -3.11 24.35 -2.83
C LEU A 166 -2.49 25.14 -1.67
N HIS A 167 -2.90 26.38 -1.51
CA HIS A 167 -2.47 27.29 -0.42
C HIS A 167 -3.27 27.06 0.85
#